data_5bfab4a99472364abc0571cdcefca793
#
_entry.id   5bfab4a99472364abc0571cdcefca793
#
_cell.length_a   1.000
_cell.length_b   1.000
_cell.length_c   1.000
_cell.angle_alpha   90.00
_cell.angle_beta   90.00
_cell.angle_gamma   90.00
#
_symmetry.space_group_name_H-M   'P 1'
#
loop_
_entity.id
_entity.type
_entity.pdbx_description
1 polymer ?
#
loop_
_entity_poly.entity_id
_entity_poly.type
_entity_poly.pdbx_seq_one_letter_code
_entity_poly.pdbx_strand_id
1 'polypeptide(L)'
;YNNNKKLYVSDATKKLPFTAMTMSRAVKQLEATGLFYTTKEGVNKVIESDYSGLKLYEKIKEYMTSPIRKIGYLNKAEVTADMVLAGDSVLAEVTMLNPNRVKTYAVYIKSFAKEGLVNELIDPDEQVRVELWEYDPKQFSEDNMADRLSVALSFAENEDERVEEAIEELLEGVWR
;
A
#
# COMPACT_ATOMS: atom_id res chain seq x y z
N TYR A 1 -11.33 -1.38 -0.70
CA TYR A 1 -12.12 -0.53 0.18
C TYR A 1 -13.63 -0.53 -0.12
N ASN A 2 -14.06 -0.87 -1.31
CA ASN A 2 -15.48 -1.00 -1.62
C ASN A 2 -15.93 -2.45 -1.39
N ASN A 3 -16.96 -2.65 -0.57
CA ASN A 3 -17.69 -3.93 -0.46
C ASN A 3 -18.40 -4.33 -1.77
N ASN A 4 -18.14 -3.60 -2.84
CA ASN A 4 -18.68 -3.88 -4.17
C ASN A 4 -17.92 -5.06 -4.78
N LYS A 5 -18.64 -6.13 -5.06
CA LYS A 5 -18.10 -7.30 -5.79
C LYS A 5 -17.77 -7.02 -7.25
N LYS A 6 -18.04 -5.80 -7.75
CA LYS A 6 -17.91 -5.40 -9.15
C LYS A 6 -17.06 -4.14 -9.29
N LEU A 7 -16.14 -4.13 -10.25
CA LEU A 7 -15.34 -2.98 -10.63
C LEU A 7 -15.37 -2.81 -12.15
N TYR A 8 -15.82 -1.65 -12.63
CA TYR A 8 -15.72 -1.31 -14.05
C TYR A 8 -14.29 -0.97 -14.43
N VAL A 9 -13.77 -1.62 -15.46
CA VAL A 9 -12.40 -1.37 -15.95
C VAL A 9 -12.23 0.07 -16.40
N SER A 10 -13.26 0.69 -16.97
CA SER A 10 -13.28 2.11 -17.34
C SER A 10 -13.06 3.06 -16.15
N ASP A 11 -13.65 2.73 -15.00
CA ASP A 11 -13.52 3.58 -13.81
C ASP A 11 -12.16 3.40 -13.14
N ALA A 12 -11.64 2.17 -13.11
CA ALA A 12 -10.27 1.91 -12.68
C ALA A 12 -9.26 2.66 -13.56
N THR A 13 -9.44 2.66 -14.90
CA THR A 13 -8.55 3.36 -15.83
C THR A 13 -8.58 4.88 -15.65
N LYS A 14 -9.70 5.46 -15.23
CA LYS A 14 -9.80 6.91 -14.95
C LYS A 14 -9.11 7.30 -13.64
N LYS A 15 -9.14 6.41 -12.65
CA LYS A 15 -8.61 6.66 -11.31
C LYS A 15 -7.12 6.33 -11.17
N LEU A 16 -6.62 5.40 -11.97
CA LEU A 16 -5.24 4.92 -11.87
C LEU A 16 -4.40 5.48 -13.03
N PRO A 17 -3.14 5.89 -12.78
CA PRO A 17 -2.26 6.49 -13.79
C PRO A 17 -1.65 5.43 -14.71
N PHE A 18 -2.47 4.49 -15.18
CA PHE A 18 -2.03 3.39 -16.03
C PHE A 18 -2.55 3.52 -17.46
N THR A 19 -1.74 3.08 -18.43
CA THR A 19 -2.18 2.96 -19.81
C THR A 19 -3.24 1.86 -19.95
N ALA A 20 -4.08 1.95 -21.01
CA ALA A 20 -5.06 0.91 -21.30
C ALA A 20 -4.41 -0.48 -21.47
N MET A 21 -3.19 -0.54 -22.00
CA MET A 21 -2.44 -1.80 -22.16
C MET A 21 -2.03 -2.36 -20.78
N THR A 22 -1.52 -1.52 -19.89
CA THR A 22 -1.17 -1.91 -18.50
C THR A 22 -2.41 -2.41 -17.77
N MET A 23 -3.53 -1.70 -17.89
CA MET A 23 -4.80 -2.11 -17.30
C MET A 23 -5.28 -3.46 -17.84
N SER A 24 -5.20 -3.69 -19.16
CA SER A 24 -5.56 -4.97 -19.77
C SER A 24 -4.71 -6.13 -19.26
N ARG A 25 -3.40 -5.91 -19.05
CA ARG A 25 -2.49 -6.92 -18.47
C ARG A 25 -2.84 -7.20 -17.00
N ALA A 26 -3.09 -6.16 -16.20
CA ALA A 26 -3.48 -6.30 -14.80
C ALA A 26 -4.78 -7.11 -14.67
N VAL A 27 -5.78 -6.85 -15.52
CA VAL A 27 -7.03 -7.64 -15.52
C VAL A 27 -6.76 -9.12 -15.80
N LYS A 28 -5.90 -9.43 -16.78
CA LYS A 28 -5.53 -10.83 -17.07
C LYS A 28 -4.78 -11.50 -15.91
N GLN A 29 -3.94 -10.76 -15.20
CA GLN A 29 -3.25 -11.27 -14.02
C GLN A 29 -4.23 -11.55 -12.89
N LEU A 30 -5.21 -10.67 -12.66
CA LEU A 30 -6.28 -10.92 -11.70
C LEU A 30 -7.10 -12.17 -12.06
N GLU A 31 -7.50 -12.33 -13.33
CA GLU A 31 -8.21 -13.54 -13.80
C GLU A 31 -7.36 -14.82 -13.58
N ALA A 32 -6.05 -14.73 -13.79
CA ALA A 32 -5.13 -15.86 -13.61
C ALA A 32 -5.04 -16.36 -12.14
N THR A 33 -5.38 -15.53 -11.16
CA THR A 33 -5.47 -15.99 -9.74
C THR A 33 -6.64 -16.94 -9.49
N GLY A 34 -7.63 -16.98 -10.41
CA GLY A 34 -8.87 -17.73 -10.21
C GLY A 34 -9.85 -17.12 -9.21
N LEU A 35 -9.50 -15.96 -8.60
CA LEU A 35 -10.34 -15.24 -7.65
C LEU A 35 -11.21 -14.18 -8.31
N PHE A 36 -10.89 -13.82 -9.55
CA PHE A 36 -11.57 -12.81 -10.33
C PHE A 36 -11.97 -13.35 -11.69
N TYR A 37 -13.07 -12.85 -12.21
CA TYR A 37 -13.53 -13.11 -13.56
C TYR A 37 -14.04 -11.81 -14.19
N THR A 38 -14.10 -11.76 -15.51
CA THR A 38 -14.60 -10.59 -16.22
C THR A 38 -15.89 -10.91 -16.95
N THR A 39 -16.84 -9.98 -16.85
CA THR A 39 -18.11 -9.98 -17.57
C THR A 39 -18.24 -8.74 -18.43
N LYS A 40 -19.26 -8.70 -19.28
CA LYS A 40 -19.61 -7.51 -20.07
C LYS A 40 -20.99 -7.02 -19.66
N GLU A 41 -21.08 -5.75 -19.30
CA GLU A 41 -22.34 -5.02 -19.12
C GLU A 41 -22.45 -3.94 -20.21
N GLY A 42 -23.17 -4.26 -21.26
CA GLY A 42 -23.22 -3.43 -22.49
C GLY A 42 -21.83 -3.34 -23.15
N VAL A 43 -21.29 -2.14 -23.25
CA VAL A 43 -19.93 -1.87 -23.77
C VAL A 43 -18.83 -1.93 -22.71
N ASN A 44 -19.20 -2.03 -21.44
CA ASN A 44 -18.24 -1.98 -20.33
C ASN A 44 -17.76 -3.38 -19.96
N LYS A 45 -16.44 -3.51 -19.74
CA LYS A 45 -15.84 -4.67 -19.11
C LYS A 45 -15.87 -4.48 -17.60
N VAL A 46 -16.34 -5.51 -16.88
CA VAL A 46 -16.49 -5.52 -15.43
C VAL A 46 -15.63 -6.63 -14.85
N ILE A 47 -14.87 -6.31 -13.81
CA ILE A 47 -14.14 -7.29 -13.00
C ILE A 47 -15.04 -7.63 -11.80
N GLU A 48 -15.22 -8.91 -11.57
CA GLU A 48 -16.05 -9.43 -10.48
C GLU A 48 -15.29 -10.48 -9.67
N SER A 49 -15.70 -10.65 -8.41
CA SER A 49 -15.23 -11.72 -7.54
C SER A 49 -16.39 -12.25 -6.72
N ASP A 50 -16.36 -13.55 -6.41
CA ASP A 50 -17.31 -14.17 -5.47
C ASP A 50 -17.04 -13.78 -4.02
N TYR A 51 -15.86 -13.21 -3.76
CA TYR A 51 -15.40 -12.78 -2.44
C TYR A 51 -15.37 -11.27 -2.34
N SER A 52 -15.48 -10.74 -1.12
CA SER A 52 -15.36 -9.32 -0.81
C SER A 52 -14.76 -9.11 0.58
N GLY A 53 -14.27 -7.88 0.84
CA GLY A 53 -13.74 -7.49 2.15
C GLY A 53 -12.57 -8.35 2.61
N LEU A 54 -12.51 -8.63 3.90
CA LEU A 54 -11.46 -9.44 4.53
C LEU A 54 -11.29 -10.82 3.87
N LYS A 55 -12.42 -11.47 3.51
CA LYS A 55 -12.38 -12.79 2.86
C LYS A 55 -11.69 -12.76 1.49
N LEU A 56 -11.84 -11.70 0.73
CA LEU A 56 -11.10 -11.51 -0.52
C LEU A 56 -9.62 -11.26 -0.23
N TYR A 57 -9.31 -10.41 0.76
CA TYR A 57 -7.94 -10.12 1.16
C TYR A 57 -7.18 -11.39 1.57
N GLU A 58 -7.75 -12.23 2.44
CA GLU A 58 -7.14 -13.49 2.87
C GLU A 58 -6.79 -14.42 1.72
N LYS A 59 -7.61 -14.43 0.66
CA LYS A 59 -7.38 -15.28 -0.51
C LYS A 59 -6.36 -14.70 -1.49
N ILE A 60 -6.31 -13.39 -1.61
CA ILE A 60 -5.45 -12.73 -2.60
C ILE A 60 -4.08 -12.35 -2.04
N LYS A 61 -3.92 -12.28 -0.71
CA LYS A 61 -2.66 -11.82 -0.08
C LYS A 61 -1.42 -12.59 -0.55
N GLU A 62 -1.54 -13.87 -0.88
CA GLU A 62 -0.44 -14.69 -1.40
C GLU A 62 0.07 -14.25 -2.80
N TYR A 63 -0.78 -13.51 -3.56
CA TYR A 63 -0.43 -12.94 -4.87
C TYR A 63 0.00 -11.48 -4.78
N MET A 64 -0.10 -10.88 -3.61
CA MET A 64 0.28 -9.48 -3.38
C MET A 64 1.75 -9.42 -2.93
N THR A 65 2.42 -8.35 -3.31
CA THR A 65 3.82 -8.13 -2.95
C THR A 65 3.96 -6.84 -2.14
N SER A 66 5.00 -6.78 -1.30
CA SER A 66 5.35 -5.55 -0.60
C SER A 66 5.53 -4.38 -1.58
N PRO A 67 5.00 -3.21 -1.28
CA PRO A 67 5.23 -2.00 -2.07
C PRO A 67 6.68 -1.51 -2.02
N ILE A 68 7.44 -1.91 -1.00
CA ILE A 68 8.78 -1.42 -0.71
C ILE A 68 9.79 -2.00 -1.72
N ARG A 69 10.55 -1.12 -2.37
CA ARG A 69 11.68 -1.49 -3.24
C ARG A 69 13.04 -1.22 -2.61
N LYS A 70 13.10 -0.19 -1.79
CA LYS A 70 14.31 0.19 -1.07
C LYS A 70 13.94 0.92 0.21
N ILE A 71 14.79 0.75 1.23
CA ILE A 71 14.71 1.49 2.49
C ILE A 71 15.99 2.30 2.64
N GLY A 72 15.88 3.46 3.25
CA GLY A 72 17.00 4.30 3.66
C GLY A 72 16.58 5.31 4.71
N TYR A 73 17.47 6.23 5.02
CA TYR A 73 17.25 7.25 6.04
C TYR A 73 17.59 8.62 5.48
N LEU A 74 16.82 9.62 5.89
CA LEU A 74 17.00 11.02 5.57
C LEU A 74 17.05 11.85 6.85
N ASN A 75 17.66 13.03 6.78
CA ASN A 75 17.48 14.01 7.83
C ASN A 75 16.03 14.46 7.91
N LYS A 76 15.49 14.69 9.11
CA LYS A 76 14.10 15.16 9.32
C LYS A 76 13.77 16.44 8.56
N ALA A 77 14.77 17.34 8.39
CA ALA A 77 14.59 18.58 7.63
C ALA A 77 14.39 18.38 6.11
N GLU A 78 14.71 17.20 5.60
CA GLU A 78 14.57 16.84 4.18
C GLU A 78 13.24 16.16 3.85
N VAL A 79 12.37 15.93 4.85
CA VAL A 79 11.01 15.39 4.64
C VAL A 79 10.20 16.41 3.83
N THR A 80 9.70 15.97 2.68
CA THR A 80 8.93 16.81 1.76
C THR A 80 7.45 16.49 1.81
N ALA A 81 6.63 17.39 1.24
CA ALA A 81 5.19 17.18 1.12
C ALA A 81 4.80 15.98 0.24
N ASP A 82 5.73 15.40 -0.50
CA ASP A 82 5.50 14.21 -1.33
C ASP A 82 5.64 12.91 -0.54
N MET A 83 6.12 12.97 0.68
CA MET A 83 6.23 11.84 1.59
C MET A 83 4.97 11.74 2.44
N VAL A 84 4.44 10.53 2.59
CA VAL A 84 3.33 10.23 3.49
C VAL A 84 3.80 9.34 4.63
N LEU A 85 3.19 9.47 5.79
CA LEU A 85 3.47 8.61 6.93
C LEU A 85 3.19 7.15 6.54
N ALA A 86 4.05 6.21 6.94
CA ALA A 86 3.99 4.82 6.52
C ALA A 86 4.48 3.84 7.60
N GLY A 87 4.45 2.57 7.29
CA GLY A 87 5.03 1.52 8.12
C GLY A 87 4.52 1.53 9.56
N ASP A 88 5.44 1.31 10.48
CA ASP A 88 5.19 1.30 11.94
C ASP A 88 4.64 2.62 12.48
N SER A 89 4.92 3.74 11.83
CA SER A 89 4.38 5.03 12.23
C SER A 89 2.87 5.13 11.98
N VAL A 90 2.35 4.52 10.91
CA VAL A 90 0.90 4.42 10.69
C VAL A 90 0.28 3.43 11.67
N LEU A 91 0.92 2.27 11.92
CA LEU A 91 0.43 1.32 12.92
C LEU A 91 0.25 1.99 14.29
N ALA A 92 1.25 2.76 14.73
CA ALA A 92 1.19 3.46 16.03
C ALA A 92 0.09 4.54 16.09
N GLU A 93 -0.29 5.15 14.97
CA GLU A 93 -1.37 6.16 14.94
C GLU A 93 -2.78 5.55 14.97
N VAL A 94 -2.94 4.32 14.46
CA VAL A 94 -4.28 3.74 14.23
C VAL A 94 -4.54 2.45 15.02
N THR A 95 -3.55 1.95 15.75
CA THR A 95 -3.64 0.76 16.61
C THR A 95 -3.05 1.03 18.00
N MET A 96 -3.02 0.02 18.86
CA MET A 96 -2.42 0.09 20.18
C MET A 96 -0.89 -0.10 20.20
N LEU A 97 -0.24 -0.18 19.04
CA LEU A 97 1.21 -0.32 18.95
C LEU A 97 1.91 0.96 19.42
N ASN A 98 2.93 0.81 20.26
CA ASN A 98 3.72 1.96 20.69
C ASN A 98 4.52 2.57 19.54
N PRO A 99 4.58 3.91 19.41
CA PRO A 99 5.33 4.56 18.37
C PRO A 99 6.83 4.31 18.49
N ASN A 100 7.48 4.07 17.35
CA ASN A 100 8.93 4.01 17.28
C ASN A 100 9.55 5.42 17.37
N ARG A 101 10.79 5.49 17.88
CA ARG A 101 11.57 6.75 17.98
C ARG A 101 11.80 7.39 16.60
N VAL A 102 12.00 6.57 15.58
CA VAL A 102 12.27 7.00 14.19
C VAL A 102 10.98 6.89 13.40
N LYS A 103 10.47 8.01 12.88
CA LYS A 103 9.28 8.01 12.03
C LYS A 103 9.59 7.40 10.67
N THR A 104 8.62 6.65 10.14
CA THR A 104 8.69 6.02 8.81
C THR A 104 7.79 6.76 7.82
N TYR A 105 8.34 7.08 6.65
CA TYR A 105 7.63 7.69 5.54
C TYR A 105 7.76 6.86 4.28
N ALA A 106 6.76 6.90 3.42
CA ALA A 106 6.80 6.33 2.08
C ALA A 106 6.81 7.42 1.02
N VAL A 107 7.50 7.16 -0.08
CA VAL A 107 7.53 8.02 -1.26
C VAL A 107 7.68 7.18 -2.53
N TYR A 108 7.16 7.70 -3.64
CA TYR A 108 7.28 7.01 -4.93
C TYR A 108 8.72 7.01 -5.44
N ILE A 109 9.28 5.82 -5.70
CA ILE A 109 10.69 5.67 -6.09
C ILE A 109 11.07 6.44 -7.37
N LYS A 110 10.13 6.65 -8.31
CA LYS A 110 10.41 7.36 -9.55
C LYS A 110 10.38 8.88 -9.42
N SER A 111 9.66 9.41 -8.43
CA SER A 111 9.61 10.86 -8.16
C SER A 111 10.67 11.30 -7.15
N PHE A 112 11.30 10.36 -6.45
CA PHE A 112 12.25 10.66 -5.39
C PHE A 112 13.65 10.92 -5.96
N ALA A 113 14.20 12.12 -5.67
CA ALA A 113 15.60 12.41 -5.92
C ALA A 113 16.45 11.63 -4.91
N LYS A 114 17.25 10.67 -5.37
CA LYS A 114 18.00 9.74 -4.51
C LYS A 114 19.16 10.38 -3.76
N GLU A 115 19.41 11.66 -3.96
CA GLU A 115 20.44 12.44 -3.26
C GLU A 115 20.05 12.59 -1.79
N GLY A 116 20.99 12.35 -0.89
CA GLY A 116 20.77 12.45 0.57
C GLY A 116 20.27 11.16 1.26
N LEU A 117 19.75 10.17 0.55
CA LEU A 117 19.34 8.91 1.17
C LEU A 117 20.54 8.07 1.58
N VAL A 118 20.71 7.85 2.88
CA VAL A 118 21.74 6.97 3.45
C VAL A 118 21.16 5.60 3.80
N ASN A 119 22.01 4.58 3.80
CA ASN A 119 21.57 3.20 4.03
C ASN A 119 21.53 2.83 5.53
N GLU A 120 22.11 3.65 6.39
CA GLU A 120 22.25 3.36 7.82
C GLU A 120 21.62 4.46 8.66
N LEU A 121 20.98 4.06 9.77
CA LEU A 121 20.53 4.95 10.81
C LEU A 121 21.71 5.37 11.67
N ILE A 122 22.08 6.64 11.62
CA ILE A 122 23.22 7.20 12.37
C ILE A 122 22.70 7.90 13.64
N ASP A 123 21.70 8.76 13.49
CA ASP A 123 21.10 9.51 14.59
C ASP A 123 19.55 9.40 14.57
N PRO A 124 18.98 8.60 15.48
CA PRO A 124 17.53 8.45 15.58
C PRO A 124 16.76 9.73 15.90
N ASP A 125 17.43 10.75 16.49
CA ASP A 125 16.78 12.02 16.81
C ASP A 125 16.74 12.98 15.62
N GLU A 126 17.65 12.83 14.65
CA GLU A 126 17.75 13.71 13.49
C GLU A 126 17.28 13.07 12.19
N GLN A 127 17.10 11.75 12.15
CA GLN A 127 16.74 11.03 10.94
C GLN A 127 15.33 10.44 10.99
N VAL A 128 14.80 10.22 9.78
CA VAL A 128 13.58 9.44 9.52
C VAL A 128 13.90 8.27 8.60
N ARG A 129 13.17 7.19 8.74
CA ARG A 129 13.19 6.07 7.81
C ARG A 129 12.34 6.41 6.58
N VAL A 130 12.85 6.11 5.39
CA VAL A 130 12.14 6.33 4.13
C VAL A 130 12.05 5.03 3.36
N GLU A 131 10.82 4.67 3.01
CA GLU A 131 10.49 3.54 2.15
C GLU A 131 10.23 4.04 0.74
N LEU A 132 11.05 3.61 -0.22
CA LEU A 132 10.82 3.90 -1.62
C LEU A 132 9.86 2.85 -2.18
N TRP A 133 8.64 3.28 -2.52
CA TRP A 133 7.58 2.41 -3.00
C TRP A 133 7.52 2.32 -4.53
N GLU A 134 7.06 1.19 -5.05
CA GLU A 134 6.93 0.94 -6.48
C GLU A 134 5.85 1.79 -7.15
N TYR A 135 4.85 2.23 -6.40
CA TYR A 135 3.78 3.13 -6.82
C TYR A 135 3.67 4.34 -5.89
N ASP A 136 2.98 5.37 -6.35
CA ASP A 136 2.82 6.60 -5.57
C ASP A 136 1.89 6.35 -4.36
N PRO A 137 2.42 6.41 -3.12
CA PRO A 137 1.63 6.18 -1.93
C PRO A 137 0.55 7.25 -1.72
N LYS A 138 0.70 8.44 -2.29
CA LYS A 138 -0.30 9.51 -2.22
C LYS A 138 -1.61 9.18 -2.93
N GLN A 139 -1.56 8.28 -3.90
CA GLN A 139 -2.74 7.93 -4.70
C GLN A 139 -3.88 7.35 -3.85
N PHE A 140 -3.55 6.69 -2.75
CA PHE A 140 -4.50 6.07 -1.83
C PHE A 140 -4.38 6.59 -0.40
N SER A 141 -3.55 7.63 -0.18
CA SER A 141 -3.34 8.20 1.15
C SER A 141 -4.57 8.95 1.64
N GLU A 142 -4.83 8.86 2.94
CA GLU A 142 -5.80 9.65 3.69
C GLU A 142 -5.08 10.34 4.84
N ASP A 143 -5.37 11.61 5.10
CA ASP A 143 -4.75 12.41 6.18
C ASP A 143 -3.21 12.35 6.20
N ASN A 144 -2.59 12.34 5.02
CA ASN A 144 -1.15 12.21 4.84
C ASN A 144 -0.54 10.90 5.37
N MET A 145 -1.35 9.87 5.52
CA MET A 145 -0.93 8.50 5.87
C MET A 145 -1.12 7.57 4.67
N ALA A 146 -0.20 6.64 4.49
CA ALA A 146 -0.33 5.58 3.50
C ALA A 146 -1.57 4.71 3.79
N ASP A 147 -2.19 4.20 2.75
CA ASP A 147 -3.38 3.36 2.90
C ASP A 147 -3.09 2.07 3.68
N ARG A 148 -4.09 1.60 4.41
CA ARG A 148 -3.96 0.48 5.35
C ARG A 148 -3.55 -0.83 4.70
N LEU A 149 -4.01 -1.10 3.48
CA LEU A 149 -3.63 -2.34 2.78
C LEU A 149 -2.15 -2.31 2.38
N SER A 150 -1.67 -1.19 1.85
CA SER A 150 -0.26 -1.02 1.51
C SER A 150 0.64 -1.08 2.74
N VAL A 151 0.19 -0.51 3.86
CA VAL A 151 0.91 -0.64 5.16
C VAL A 151 0.96 -2.10 5.59
N ALA A 152 -0.14 -2.84 5.58
CA ALA A 152 -0.14 -4.27 5.92
C ALA A 152 0.82 -5.08 5.03
N LEU A 153 0.83 -4.81 3.72
CA LEU A 153 1.74 -5.47 2.77
C LEU A 153 3.21 -5.11 2.99
N SER A 154 3.52 -3.95 3.55
CA SER A 154 4.90 -3.56 3.87
C SER A 154 5.53 -4.42 4.97
N PHE A 155 4.71 -5.12 5.75
CA PHE A 155 5.12 -6.04 6.81
C PHE A 155 4.99 -7.53 6.45
N ALA A 156 4.78 -7.88 5.18
CA ALA A 156 4.53 -9.26 4.76
C ALA A 156 5.61 -10.29 5.18
N GLU A 157 6.84 -9.82 5.45
CA GLU A 157 7.95 -10.65 5.92
C GLU A 157 8.30 -10.41 7.42
N ASN A 158 7.44 -9.72 8.17
CA ASN A 158 7.67 -9.44 9.59
C ASN A 158 7.21 -10.63 10.43
N GLU A 159 8.02 -11.00 11.45
CA GLU A 159 7.76 -12.13 12.35
C GLU A 159 7.52 -11.67 13.80
N ASP A 160 7.36 -10.36 14.07
CA ASP A 160 7.05 -9.85 15.42
C ASP A 160 5.54 -9.98 15.68
N GLU A 161 5.15 -10.81 16.63
CA GLU A 161 3.74 -11.07 17.01
C GLU A 161 2.96 -9.79 17.33
N ARG A 162 3.60 -8.78 17.95
CA ARG A 162 2.95 -7.49 18.27
C ARG A 162 2.62 -6.70 17.00
N VAL A 163 3.46 -6.81 15.98
CA VAL A 163 3.22 -6.17 14.67
C VAL A 163 2.11 -6.92 13.94
N GLU A 164 2.07 -8.26 14.02
CA GLU A 164 0.98 -9.06 13.44
C GLU A 164 -0.37 -8.70 14.05
N GLU A 165 -0.46 -8.60 15.39
CA GLU A 165 -1.68 -8.15 16.09
C GLU A 165 -2.11 -6.74 15.64
N ALA A 166 -1.16 -5.81 15.53
CA ALA A 166 -1.44 -4.46 15.05
C ALA A 166 -1.91 -4.42 13.59
N ILE A 167 -1.39 -5.31 12.73
CA ILE A 167 -1.85 -5.44 11.34
C ILE A 167 -3.28 -6.00 11.29
N GLU A 168 -3.62 -6.97 12.13
CA GLU A 168 -4.99 -7.47 12.23
C GLU A 168 -5.96 -6.36 12.64
N GLU A 169 -5.62 -5.57 13.67
CA GLU A 169 -6.40 -4.42 14.11
C GLU A 169 -6.55 -3.37 13.00
N LEU A 170 -5.44 -3.05 12.30
CA LEU A 170 -5.42 -2.13 11.15
C LEU A 170 -6.39 -2.59 10.07
N LEU A 171 -6.37 -3.89 9.71
CA LEU A 171 -7.19 -4.47 8.65
C LEU A 171 -8.67 -4.56 9.03
N GLU A 172 -9.00 -4.84 10.29
CA GLU A 172 -10.38 -4.77 10.76
C GLU A 172 -10.99 -3.38 10.51
N GLY A 173 -10.22 -2.32 10.68
CA GLY A 173 -10.64 -0.96 10.40
C GLY A 173 -10.89 -0.63 8.92
N VAL A 174 -10.44 -1.49 7.98
CA VAL A 174 -10.67 -1.29 6.53
C VAL A 174 -12.08 -1.66 6.11
N TRP A 175 -12.71 -2.65 6.76
CA TRP A 175 -13.99 -3.23 6.33
C TRP A 175 -15.12 -3.03 7.33
N ARG A 176 -14.91 -2.23 8.37
CA ARG A 176 -15.97 -1.72 9.26
C ARG A 176 -16.56 -0.42 8.70
#